data_fa09288f24dbb13282ebcb228f59a938
#
_entry.id   fa09288f24dbb13282ebcb228f59a938
#
_cell.length_a   1.000
_cell.length_b   1.000
_cell.length_c   1.000
_cell.angle_alpha   90.00
_cell.angle_beta   90.00
_cell.angle_gamma   90.00
#
_symmetry.space_group_name_H-M   'P 1'
#
loop_
_entity.id
_entity.type
_entity.pdbx_description
1 polymer ?
#
loop_
_entity_poly.entity_id
_entity_poly.type
_entity_poly.pdbx_seq_one_letter_code
_entity_poly.pdbx_strand_id
1 'polypeptide(L)'
;MRHKIAIFSDVHGNYTALKAVYEDMQEQGVTESWFLGDLFAPGSGAQDLWDLMQKINPEVYIRGNWDDLMIRGAAGKIALEKPSKVYMERLAMDVAAKVDPQVLATMKRWPMRVVKQINDVRIAITHDLPEINFGQQLYPTLPTENFNKLFVEDDLDLAIYAHVHHPIMRYSSEEQIVLNPGSVGQPFNRHVKFQQDLRAQYLIVTIDDDGVSGIDFRKVAYSHPDELLRAANANIPYIELYQRQMETGEVHTHDYPLLARLNDKYGYLREAKEYEAQHAIHEKSDF
;
A
#
# COMPACT_ATOMS: atom_id res chain seq x y z
N MET A 1 -28.03 -0.02 12.36
CA MET A 1 -27.82 0.93 11.20
C MET A 1 -27.01 0.21 10.15
N ARG A 2 -27.19 0.52 8.84
CA ARG A 2 -26.44 -0.13 7.76
C ARG A 2 -25.21 0.71 7.36
N HIS A 3 -24.03 0.11 7.46
CA HIS A 3 -22.76 0.68 7.06
C HIS A 3 -22.27 -0.01 5.78
N LYS A 4 -21.81 0.76 4.79
CA LYS A 4 -21.20 0.25 3.56
C LYS A 4 -19.80 0.81 3.46
N ILE A 5 -18.82 -0.01 3.82
CA ILE A 5 -17.45 0.40 4.09
C ILE A 5 -16.56 -0.01 2.93
N ALA A 6 -15.90 0.94 2.27
CA ALA A 6 -14.87 0.65 1.28
C ALA A 6 -13.51 0.48 1.99
N ILE A 7 -12.83 -0.61 1.69
CA ILE A 7 -11.53 -0.96 2.26
C ILE A 7 -10.55 -1.10 1.11
N PHE A 8 -9.48 -0.31 1.14
CA PHE A 8 -8.47 -0.27 0.08
C PHE A 8 -7.06 -0.10 0.63
N SER A 9 -6.08 -0.53 -0.13
CA SER A 9 -4.67 -0.56 0.28
C SER A 9 -3.74 -0.62 -0.92
N ASP A 10 -2.43 -0.50 -0.65
CA ASP A 10 -1.37 -0.81 -1.61
C ASP A 10 -1.57 -0.03 -2.92
N VAL A 11 -1.71 1.30 -2.78
CA VAL A 11 -1.90 2.25 -3.90
C VAL A 11 -0.59 2.42 -4.68
N HIS A 12 0.54 2.37 -3.98
CA HIS A 12 1.86 2.39 -4.60
C HIS A 12 2.08 3.50 -5.63
N GLY A 13 1.59 4.71 -5.33
CA GLY A 13 1.76 5.87 -6.19
C GLY A 13 0.90 5.86 -7.47
N ASN A 14 0.01 4.88 -7.67
CA ASN A 14 -0.85 4.80 -8.85
C ASN A 14 -2.08 5.69 -8.69
N TYR A 15 -1.91 6.96 -9.07
CA TYR A 15 -2.96 7.97 -8.97
C TYR A 15 -4.20 7.60 -9.81
N THR A 16 -3.98 7.13 -11.05
CA THR A 16 -5.07 6.83 -11.98
C THR A 16 -5.94 5.67 -11.48
N ALA A 17 -5.30 4.65 -10.89
CA ALA A 17 -6.02 3.55 -10.26
C ALA A 17 -6.83 4.00 -9.03
N LEU A 18 -6.23 4.80 -8.13
CA LEU A 18 -6.95 5.29 -6.95
C LEU A 18 -8.10 6.21 -7.34
N LYS A 19 -7.92 7.05 -8.36
CA LYS A 19 -8.99 7.90 -8.87
C LYS A 19 -10.17 7.07 -9.38
N ALA A 20 -9.93 6.02 -10.14
CA ALA A 20 -10.97 5.13 -10.64
C ALA A 20 -11.69 4.38 -9.48
N VAL A 21 -10.95 3.92 -8.48
CA VAL A 21 -11.52 3.32 -7.27
C VAL A 21 -12.40 4.32 -6.52
N TYR A 22 -11.96 5.56 -6.37
CA TYR A 22 -12.75 6.61 -5.72
C TYR A 22 -14.08 6.88 -6.47
N GLU A 23 -14.04 6.94 -7.80
CA GLU A 23 -15.24 7.12 -8.63
C GLU A 23 -16.20 5.93 -8.46
N ASP A 24 -15.69 4.69 -8.47
CA ASP A 24 -16.50 3.49 -8.21
C ASP A 24 -17.08 3.47 -6.78
N MET A 25 -16.33 3.89 -5.75
CA MET A 25 -16.84 4.04 -4.39
C MET A 25 -18.05 4.97 -4.32
N GLN A 26 -18.04 6.09 -5.07
CA GLN A 26 -19.17 7.03 -5.14
C GLN A 26 -20.39 6.39 -5.81
N GLU A 27 -20.19 5.68 -6.92
CA GLU A 27 -21.26 4.96 -7.62
C GLU A 27 -21.86 3.85 -6.78
N GLN A 28 -21.05 3.18 -5.96
CA GLN A 28 -21.51 2.13 -5.05
C GLN A 28 -22.26 2.69 -3.82
N GLY A 29 -22.24 4.00 -3.58
CA GLY A 29 -22.88 4.62 -2.41
C GLY A 29 -22.23 4.16 -1.10
N VAL A 30 -20.90 4.12 -1.06
CA VAL A 30 -20.10 3.84 0.13
C VAL A 30 -20.35 4.93 1.18
N THR A 31 -20.54 4.54 2.44
CA THR A 31 -20.81 5.46 3.55
C THR A 31 -19.54 5.92 4.27
N GLU A 32 -18.49 5.07 4.26
CA GLU A 32 -17.19 5.35 4.86
C GLU A 32 -16.10 4.55 4.17
N SER A 33 -14.84 4.94 4.34
CA SER A 33 -13.70 4.24 3.75
C SER A 33 -12.55 4.07 4.73
N TRP A 34 -11.79 2.96 4.58
CA TRP A 34 -10.62 2.62 5.37
C TRP A 34 -9.42 2.35 4.47
N PHE A 35 -8.29 2.98 4.78
CA PHE A 35 -7.03 2.83 4.07
C PHE A 35 -6.02 2.03 4.90
N LEU A 36 -5.48 0.95 4.32
CA LEU A 36 -4.65 0.00 5.03
C LEU A 36 -3.15 0.10 4.70
N GLY A 37 -2.69 1.25 4.20
CA GLY A 37 -1.26 1.52 4.02
C GLY A 37 -0.72 1.36 2.59
N ASP A 38 0.56 1.68 2.44
CA ASP A 38 1.32 1.66 1.20
C ASP A 38 0.78 2.64 0.14
N LEU A 39 0.83 3.95 0.49
CA LEU A 39 0.29 5.01 -0.36
C LEU A 39 1.20 5.32 -1.55
N PHE A 40 2.48 5.59 -1.33
CA PHE A 40 3.42 6.11 -2.33
C PHE A 40 4.34 5.04 -2.92
N ALA A 41 4.88 5.36 -4.12
CA ALA A 41 5.93 4.63 -4.84
C ALA A 41 5.62 3.13 -5.11
N PRO A 42 6.07 2.62 -6.28
CA PRO A 42 6.94 3.27 -7.28
C PRO A 42 6.22 4.15 -8.30
N GLY A 43 4.89 4.26 -8.27
CA GLY A 43 4.11 5.08 -9.21
C GLY A 43 4.34 6.58 -9.07
N SER A 44 3.69 7.35 -9.94
CA SER A 44 3.95 8.78 -10.13
C SER A 44 3.23 9.70 -9.14
N GLY A 45 2.25 9.18 -8.41
CA GLY A 45 1.45 9.98 -7.49
C GLY A 45 2.27 10.50 -6.32
N ALA A 46 2.19 11.78 -6.07
CA ALA A 46 2.87 12.48 -4.99
C ALA A 46 1.88 13.41 -4.26
N GLN A 47 2.05 14.74 -4.33
CA GLN A 47 1.13 15.68 -3.65
C GLN A 47 -0.31 15.53 -4.15
N ASP A 48 -0.50 15.38 -5.43
CA ASP A 48 -1.82 15.17 -6.03
C ASP A 48 -2.51 13.86 -5.56
N LEU A 49 -1.72 12.81 -5.31
CA LEU A 49 -2.23 11.57 -4.71
C LEU A 49 -2.66 11.79 -3.26
N TRP A 50 -1.86 12.55 -2.50
CA TRP A 50 -2.23 12.94 -1.14
C TRP A 50 -3.51 13.79 -1.12
N ASP A 51 -3.63 14.75 -2.04
CA ASP A 51 -4.82 15.59 -2.16
C ASP A 51 -6.07 14.76 -2.49
N LEU A 52 -5.92 13.71 -3.31
CA LEU A 52 -6.99 12.75 -3.59
C LEU A 52 -7.33 11.93 -2.33
N MET A 53 -6.34 11.50 -1.55
CA MET A 53 -6.58 10.82 -0.26
C MET A 53 -7.33 11.72 0.72
N GLN A 54 -7.00 13.01 0.79
CA GLN A 54 -7.76 13.98 1.62
C GLN A 54 -9.21 14.14 1.14
N LYS A 55 -9.45 14.05 -0.17
CA LYS A 55 -10.79 14.11 -0.76
C LYS A 55 -11.59 12.83 -0.47
N ILE A 56 -10.97 11.66 -0.50
CA ILE A 56 -11.58 10.38 -0.08
C ILE A 56 -11.90 10.43 1.42
N ASN A 57 -11.00 11.02 2.21
CA ASN A 57 -11.10 11.21 3.66
C ASN A 57 -11.37 9.90 4.42
N PRO A 58 -10.50 8.89 4.35
CA PRO A 58 -10.67 7.64 5.08
C PRO A 58 -10.80 7.87 6.58
N GLU A 59 -11.70 7.14 7.22
CA GLU A 59 -11.89 7.18 8.66
C GLU A 59 -10.78 6.42 9.42
N VAL A 60 -10.21 5.40 8.76
CA VAL A 60 -9.08 4.61 9.27
C VAL A 60 -7.90 4.76 8.32
N TYR A 61 -6.73 5.01 8.91
CA TYR A 61 -5.43 4.94 8.25
C TYR A 61 -4.54 3.96 9.00
N ILE A 62 -3.97 3.00 8.30
CA ILE A 62 -2.96 2.07 8.83
C ILE A 62 -1.64 2.35 8.13
N ARG A 63 -0.53 2.21 8.86
CA ARG A 63 0.81 2.40 8.29
C ARG A 63 1.34 1.11 7.69
N GLY A 64 1.61 1.12 6.38
CA GLY A 64 2.21 0.03 5.65
C GLY A 64 3.75 0.05 5.68
N ASN A 65 4.36 -0.98 5.11
CA ASN A 65 5.82 -1.10 5.08
C ASN A 65 6.47 -0.15 4.05
N TRP A 66 5.80 0.20 2.97
CA TRP A 66 6.29 1.23 2.05
C TRP A 66 6.13 2.63 2.63
N ASP A 67 5.11 2.86 3.46
CA ASP A 67 5.00 4.13 4.21
C ASP A 67 6.21 4.30 5.13
N ASP A 68 6.62 3.27 5.88
CA ASP A 68 7.84 3.28 6.69
C ASP A 68 9.11 3.48 5.85
N LEU A 69 9.18 2.87 4.65
CA LEU A 69 10.30 3.07 3.73
C LEU A 69 10.37 4.52 3.24
N MET A 70 9.23 5.13 2.86
CA MET A 70 9.19 6.53 2.42
C MET A 70 9.62 7.48 3.55
N ILE A 71 9.13 7.27 4.77
CA ILE A 71 9.48 8.07 5.95
C ILE A 71 10.99 7.95 6.27
N ARG A 72 11.54 6.72 6.24
CA ARG A 72 12.95 6.48 6.53
C ARG A 72 13.86 7.01 5.43
N GLY A 73 13.52 6.79 4.17
CA GLY A 73 14.30 7.27 3.04
C GLY A 73 14.27 8.79 2.90
N ALA A 74 13.13 9.44 3.15
CA ALA A 74 13.07 10.90 3.21
C ALA A 74 14.01 11.51 4.28
N ALA A 75 14.37 10.73 5.30
CA ALA A 75 15.33 11.10 6.33
C ALA A 75 16.77 10.60 6.03
N GLY A 76 17.05 10.02 4.86
CA GLY A 76 18.34 9.45 4.51
C GLY A 76 18.78 8.28 5.39
N LYS A 77 17.83 7.45 5.87
CA LYS A 77 18.08 6.39 6.87
C LYS A 77 17.91 4.96 6.34
N ILE A 78 17.92 4.76 5.03
CA ILE A 78 17.95 3.42 4.43
C ILE A 78 19.40 3.02 4.17
N ALA A 79 19.86 1.96 4.80
CA ALA A 79 21.21 1.43 4.60
C ALA A 79 21.40 0.90 3.16
N LEU A 80 22.46 1.36 2.44
CA LEU A 80 22.60 1.24 0.98
C LEU A 80 23.39 0.01 0.50
N GLU A 81 23.56 -1.04 1.33
CA GLU A 81 24.43 -2.19 1.03
C GLU A 81 23.89 -3.09 -0.10
N LYS A 82 22.61 -3.00 -0.42
CA LYS A 82 21.96 -3.84 -1.45
C LYS A 82 21.37 -2.98 -2.55
N PRO A 83 21.39 -3.45 -3.83
CA PRO A 83 20.78 -2.71 -4.94
C PRO A 83 19.32 -2.33 -4.72
N SER A 84 18.54 -3.19 -4.07
CA SER A 84 17.15 -2.91 -3.71
C SER A 84 17.00 -1.79 -2.67
N LYS A 85 17.98 -1.60 -1.79
CA LYS A 85 17.96 -0.51 -0.82
C LYS A 85 18.24 0.84 -1.47
N VAL A 86 19.15 0.88 -2.46
CA VAL A 86 19.35 2.06 -3.32
C VAL A 86 18.07 2.40 -4.10
N TYR A 87 17.39 1.38 -4.64
CA TYR A 87 16.09 1.55 -5.30
C TYR A 87 15.06 2.21 -4.37
N MET A 88 14.90 1.66 -3.16
CA MET A 88 13.95 2.17 -2.16
C MET A 88 14.31 3.59 -1.72
N GLU A 89 15.59 3.87 -1.44
CA GLU A 89 16.06 5.21 -1.07
C GLU A 89 15.78 6.22 -2.18
N ARG A 90 16.13 5.88 -3.44
CA ARG A 90 15.93 6.80 -4.56
C ARG A 90 14.45 7.11 -4.82
N LEU A 91 13.56 6.14 -4.62
CA LEU A 91 12.10 6.36 -4.68
C LEU A 91 11.63 7.29 -3.56
N ALA A 92 12.11 7.06 -2.34
CA ALA A 92 11.75 7.90 -1.19
C ALA A 92 12.25 9.34 -1.34
N MET A 93 13.46 9.56 -1.86
CA MET A 93 13.97 10.88 -2.21
C MET A 93 13.06 11.60 -3.21
N ASP A 94 12.58 10.89 -4.22
CA ASP A 94 11.67 11.44 -5.25
C ASP A 94 10.32 11.87 -4.66
N VAL A 95 9.74 11.02 -3.82
CA VAL A 95 8.50 11.33 -3.09
C VAL A 95 8.70 12.53 -2.18
N ALA A 96 9.76 12.53 -1.35
CA ALA A 96 10.06 13.61 -0.43
C ALA A 96 10.25 14.98 -1.11
N ALA A 97 10.81 14.97 -2.33
CA ALA A 97 10.99 16.19 -3.12
C ALA A 97 9.67 16.74 -3.71
N LYS A 98 8.60 15.93 -3.76
CA LYS A 98 7.34 16.24 -4.46
C LYS A 98 6.13 16.39 -3.54
N VAL A 99 6.26 16.07 -2.26
CA VAL A 99 5.17 16.20 -1.28
C VAL A 99 5.50 17.26 -0.24
N ASP A 100 4.48 17.88 0.35
CA ASP A 100 4.66 18.72 1.54
C ASP A 100 5.27 17.87 2.66
N PRO A 101 6.32 18.34 3.35
CA PRO A 101 6.94 17.60 4.46
C PRO A 101 5.95 17.17 5.56
N GLN A 102 4.84 17.90 5.74
CA GLN A 102 3.77 17.53 6.68
C GLN A 102 3.06 16.22 6.30
N VAL A 103 3.09 15.82 5.02
CA VAL A 103 2.49 14.56 4.56
C VAL A 103 3.20 13.38 5.23
N LEU A 104 4.52 13.28 5.08
CA LEU A 104 5.31 12.19 5.70
C LEU A 104 5.27 12.25 7.24
N ALA A 105 5.25 13.46 7.81
CA ALA A 105 5.07 13.64 9.25
C ALA A 105 3.70 13.16 9.75
N THR A 106 2.66 13.27 8.91
CA THR A 106 1.32 12.74 9.20
C THR A 106 1.29 11.23 9.09
N MET A 107 1.84 10.65 8.03
CA MET A 107 1.93 9.20 7.83
C MET A 107 2.71 8.50 8.96
N LYS A 108 3.76 9.14 9.48
CA LYS A 108 4.52 8.63 10.65
C LYS A 108 3.65 8.42 11.89
N ARG A 109 2.53 9.13 12.03
CA ARG A 109 1.59 9.00 13.15
C ARG A 109 0.50 7.94 12.92
N TRP A 110 0.37 7.39 11.72
CA TRP A 110 -0.59 6.32 11.47
C TRP A 110 -0.27 5.10 12.34
N PRO A 111 -1.28 4.49 12.95
CA PRO A 111 -1.07 3.29 13.77
C PRO A 111 -0.74 2.07 12.90
N MET A 112 -0.11 1.07 13.51
CA MET A 112 0.11 -0.25 12.90
C MET A 112 -1.16 -1.09 12.90
N ARG A 113 -2.05 -0.84 13.85
CA ARG A 113 -3.28 -1.58 14.08
C ARG A 113 -4.36 -0.65 14.64
N VAL A 114 -5.60 -0.89 14.20
CA VAL A 114 -6.81 -0.27 14.75
C VAL A 114 -7.83 -1.37 15.01
N VAL A 115 -8.61 -1.26 16.09
CA VAL A 115 -9.83 -2.04 16.31
C VAL A 115 -11.02 -1.09 16.20
N LYS A 116 -11.95 -1.44 15.33
CA LYS A 116 -13.23 -0.72 15.16
C LYS A 116 -14.37 -1.61 15.62
N GLN A 117 -15.39 -1.00 16.18
CA GLN A 117 -16.67 -1.64 16.41
C GLN A 117 -17.73 -0.98 15.52
N ILE A 118 -18.40 -1.77 14.71
CA ILE A 118 -19.50 -1.34 13.84
C ILE A 118 -20.71 -2.20 14.20
N ASN A 119 -21.74 -1.58 14.75
CA ASN A 119 -22.82 -2.28 15.43
C ASN A 119 -22.25 -3.27 16.47
N ASP A 120 -22.57 -4.55 16.37
CA ASP A 120 -22.04 -5.58 17.28
C ASP A 120 -20.81 -6.31 16.73
N VAL A 121 -20.26 -5.91 15.55
CA VAL A 121 -19.09 -6.54 14.93
C VAL A 121 -17.80 -5.83 15.34
N ARG A 122 -16.86 -6.54 15.95
CA ARG A 122 -15.53 -6.05 16.31
C ARG A 122 -14.49 -6.47 15.27
N ILE A 123 -13.76 -5.49 14.74
CA ILE A 123 -12.93 -5.64 13.54
C ILE A 123 -11.49 -5.20 13.86
N ALA A 124 -10.54 -6.14 13.73
CA ALA A 124 -9.12 -5.81 13.72
C ALA A 124 -8.69 -5.38 12.30
N ILE A 125 -7.93 -4.29 12.21
CA ILE A 125 -7.47 -3.71 10.95
C ILE A 125 -5.96 -3.50 11.05
N THR A 126 -5.20 -4.11 10.13
CA THR A 126 -3.73 -4.06 10.09
C THR A 126 -3.24 -3.95 8.64
N HIS A 127 -1.96 -3.64 8.43
CA HIS A 127 -1.36 -3.79 7.08
C HIS A 127 -0.92 -5.24 6.83
N ASP A 128 -0.21 -5.86 7.77
CA ASP A 128 0.13 -7.30 7.78
C ASP A 128 -0.23 -7.86 9.17
N LEU A 129 0.70 -8.36 9.94
CA LEU A 129 0.47 -8.77 11.33
C LEU A 129 0.29 -7.56 12.27
N PRO A 130 -0.32 -7.72 13.46
CA PRO A 130 -0.56 -6.63 14.39
C PRO A 130 0.68 -5.81 14.78
N GLU A 131 1.84 -6.46 14.91
CA GLU A 131 3.10 -5.85 15.35
C GLU A 131 4.13 -5.67 14.21
N ILE A 132 3.85 -6.21 13.01
CA ILE A 132 4.79 -6.24 11.89
C ILE A 132 4.01 -5.94 10.60
N ASN A 133 4.39 -4.88 9.88
CA ASN A 133 3.70 -4.49 8.64
C ASN A 133 4.35 -5.06 7.37
N PHE A 134 5.19 -6.09 7.48
CA PHE A 134 5.84 -6.73 6.33
C PHE A 134 6.06 -8.22 6.56
N GLY A 135 6.21 -8.98 5.49
CA GLY A 135 6.52 -10.40 5.54
C GLY A 135 5.69 -11.23 4.57
N GLN A 136 5.80 -12.54 4.68
CA GLN A 136 5.02 -13.48 3.85
C GLN A 136 4.13 -14.40 4.69
N GLN A 137 3.95 -14.08 5.97
CA GLN A 137 3.29 -14.96 6.93
C GLN A 137 1.79 -15.11 6.67
N LEU A 138 1.17 -14.10 6.03
CA LEU A 138 -0.24 -14.07 5.66
C LEU A 138 -0.47 -14.29 4.15
N TYR A 139 0.50 -14.91 3.46
CA TYR A 139 0.34 -15.21 2.04
C TYR A 139 -0.81 -16.24 1.83
N PRO A 140 -1.62 -16.13 0.75
CA PRO A 140 -2.87 -16.88 0.56
C PRO A 140 -2.79 -18.39 0.72
N THR A 141 -1.65 -18.98 0.37
CA THR A 141 -1.45 -20.45 0.38
C THR A 141 -0.89 -21.00 1.70
N LEU A 142 -0.74 -20.15 2.70
CA LEU A 142 -0.21 -20.55 4.00
C LEU A 142 -1.30 -21.15 4.92
N PRO A 143 -0.89 -21.94 5.95
CA PRO A 143 -1.81 -22.57 6.88
C PRO A 143 -2.71 -21.57 7.63
N THR A 144 -3.89 -22.06 8.08
CA THR A 144 -4.88 -21.23 8.80
C THR A 144 -4.33 -20.66 10.10
N GLU A 145 -3.47 -21.39 10.79
CA GLU A 145 -2.83 -20.99 12.05
C GLU A 145 -2.03 -19.68 11.93
N ASN A 146 -1.56 -19.34 10.73
CA ASN A 146 -0.90 -18.06 10.49
C ASN A 146 -1.87 -16.90 10.64
N PHE A 147 -3.10 -17.08 10.19
CA PHE A 147 -4.15 -16.07 10.18
C PHE A 147 -4.81 -15.89 11.56
N ASN A 148 -4.73 -16.89 12.43
CA ASN A 148 -5.15 -16.76 13.84
C ASN A 148 -4.40 -15.64 14.56
N LYS A 149 -3.17 -15.33 14.14
CA LYS A 149 -2.35 -14.25 14.71
C LYS A 149 -2.92 -12.84 14.52
N LEU A 150 -3.92 -12.68 13.66
CA LEU A 150 -4.64 -11.42 13.48
C LEU A 150 -5.61 -11.13 14.64
N PHE A 151 -6.02 -12.18 15.36
CA PHE A 151 -6.98 -12.11 16.45
C PHE A 151 -6.25 -12.14 17.80
N VAL A 152 -5.80 -10.95 18.24
CA VAL A 152 -5.03 -10.79 19.50
C VAL A 152 -5.94 -10.65 20.73
N GLU A 153 -7.20 -10.28 20.53
CA GLU A 153 -8.25 -10.25 21.54
C GLU A 153 -9.30 -11.33 21.23
N ASP A 154 -9.84 -11.95 22.28
CA ASP A 154 -10.79 -13.09 22.17
C ASP A 154 -12.17 -12.69 21.59
N ASP A 155 -12.53 -11.40 21.60
CA ASP A 155 -13.83 -10.89 21.20
C ASP A 155 -13.82 -10.22 19.80
N LEU A 156 -12.84 -10.52 18.97
CA LEU A 156 -12.79 -10.07 17.58
C LEU A 156 -13.57 -11.02 16.67
N ASP A 157 -14.41 -10.46 15.79
CA ASP A 157 -15.24 -11.21 14.86
C ASP A 157 -14.64 -11.27 13.45
N LEU A 158 -13.93 -10.21 13.08
CA LEU A 158 -13.41 -9.98 11.73
C LEU A 158 -11.99 -9.40 11.81
N ALA A 159 -11.09 -9.88 10.97
CA ALA A 159 -9.80 -9.27 10.75
C ALA A 159 -9.62 -8.87 9.28
N ILE A 160 -9.10 -7.66 9.05
CA ILE A 160 -8.80 -7.15 7.71
C ILE A 160 -7.33 -6.78 7.66
N TYR A 161 -6.62 -7.32 6.67
CA TYR A 161 -5.21 -7.07 6.42
C TYR A 161 -4.95 -6.80 4.94
N ALA A 162 -3.75 -6.32 4.58
CA ALA A 162 -3.36 -5.93 3.22
C ALA A 162 -2.04 -6.60 2.76
N HIS A 163 -1.05 -5.86 2.29
CA HIS A 163 0.36 -6.23 2.05
C HIS A 163 0.61 -7.29 0.98
N VAL A 164 -0.15 -8.38 0.94
CA VAL A 164 0.08 -9.49 0.00
C VAL A 164 -0.54 -9.28 -1.37
N HIS A 165 -1.27 -8.18 -1.57
CA HIS A 165 -1.91 -7.77 -2.83
C HIS A 165 -2.85 -8.81 -3.45
N HIS A 166 -3.46 -9.67 -2.63
CA HIS A 166 -4.39 -10.71 -3.07
C HIS A 166 -5.74 -10.53 -2.41
N PRO A 167 -6.82 -10.39 -3.17
CA PRO A 167 -8.17 -10.45 -2.60
C PRO A 167 -8.40 -11.82 -1.94
N ILE A 168 -8.74 -11.80 -0.65
CA ILE A 168 -8.92 -13.02 0.15
C ILE A 168 -10.15 -12.90 1.01
N MET A 169 -10.91 -14.00 1.07
CA MET A 169 -11.82 -14.31 2.15
C MET A 169 -11.48 -15.71 2.67
N ARG A 170 -11.25 -15.82 3.96
CA ARG A 170 -11.03 -17.10 4.64
C ARG A 170 -11.48 -17.01 6.10
N TYR A 171 -11.36 -18.12 6.81
CA TYR A 171 -11.69 -18.21 8.24
C TYR A 171 -10.44 -18.51 9.07
N SER A 172 -10.42 -18.04 10.31
CA SER A 172 -9.51 -18.49 11.36
C SER A 172 -9.88 -19.91 11.82
N SER A 173 -9.10 -20.49 12.73
CA SER A 173 -9.44 -21.78 13.36
C SER A 173 -10.67 -21.71 14.26
N GLU A 174 -11.07 -20.49 14.68
CA GLU A 174 -12.27 -20.22 15.49
C GLU A 174 -13.44 -19.70 14.63
N GLU A 175 -13.38 -19.92 13.31
CA GLU A 175 -14.39 -19.51 12.33
C GLU A 175 -14.61 -17.99 12.19
N GLN A 176 -13.73 -17.17 12.74
CA GLN A 176 -13.73 -15.72 12.54
C GLN A 176 -13.36 -15.38 11.09
N ILE A 177 -13.94 -14.31 10.54
CA ILE A 177 -13.74 -13.92 9.14
C ILE A 177 -12.38 -13.19 8.98
N VAL A 178 -11.61 -13.56 7.96
CA VAL A 178 -10.38 -12.88 7.55
C VAL A 178 -10.52 -12.37 6.12
N LEU A 179 -10.28 -11.08 5.90
CA LEU A 179 -10.41 -10.42 4.60
C LEU A 179 -9.12 -9.70 4.20
N ASN A 180 -8.86 -9.64 2.88
CA ASN A 180 -7.84 -8.79 2.29
C ASN A 180 -8.42 -8.13 1.03
N PRO A 181 -8.32 -6.81 0.87
CA PRO A 181 -8.92 -6.09 -0.27
C PRO A 181 -8.21 -6.32 -1.61
N GLY A 182 -7.02 -6.92 -1.60
CA GLY A 182 -6.11 -6.87 -2.74
C GLY A 182 -5.33 -5.56 -2.79
N SER A 183 -4.92 -5.11 -3.96
CA SER A 183 -4.14 -3.89 -4.16
C SER A 183 -4.79 -2.97 -5.19
N VAL A 184 -4.81 -1.68 -4.89
CA VAL A 184 -5.27 -0.65 -5.83
C VAL A 184 -4.29 -0.47 -6.98
N GLY A 185 -3.00 -0.27 -6.66
CA GLY A 185 -2.02 0.13 -7.67
C GLY A 185 -1.12 -0.99 -8.18
N GLN A 186 -1.04 -2.10 -7.47
CA GLN A 186 -0.11 -3.19 -7.77
C GLN A 186 -0.73 -4.58 -7.50
N PRO A 187 -1.83 -4.93 -8.17
CA PRO A 187 -2.40 -6.28 -8.09
C PRO A 187 -1.33 -7.32 -8.41
N PHE A 188 -1.31 -8.39 -7.63
CA PHE A 188 -0.30 -9.44 -7.78
C PHE A 188 -0.92 -10.82 -7.87
N ASN A 189 -0.41 -11.66 -8.79
CA ASN A 189 -0.78 -13.06 -8.86
C ASN A 189 0.38 -13.88 -9.46
N ARG A 190 0.73 -15.00 -8.83
CA ARG A 190 1.78 -15.90 -9.34
C ARG A 190 1.28 -16.83 -10.45
N HIS A 191 -0.04 -16.98 -10.61
CA HIS A 191 -0.60 -17.77 -11.67
C HIS A 191 -0.64 -16.95 -12.98
N VAL A 192 0.08 -17.40 -13.98
CA VAL A 192 0.32 -16.66 -15.25
C VAL A 192 -0.95 -16.11 -15.89
N LYS A 193 -2.06 -16.89 -15.89
CA LYS A 193 -3.33 -16.43 -16.48
C LYS A 193 -3.99 -15.28 -15.74
N PHE A 194 -3.71 -15.11 -14.45
CA PHE A 194 -4.30 -14.07 -13.61
C PHE A 194 -3.36 -12.88 -13.38
N GLN A 195 -2.07 -13.05 -13.69
CA GLN A 195 -1.06 -12.01 -13.54
C GLN A 195 -1.33 -10.78 -14.40
N GLN A 196 -1.98 -10.97 -15.57
CA GLN A 196 -2.32 -9.90 -16.50
C GLN A 196 -3.58 -9.11 -16.12
N ASP A 197 -4.32 -9.54 -15.10
CA ASP A 197 -5.48 -8.80 -14.60
C ASP A 197 -5.01 -7.71 -13.62
N LEU A 198 -4.64 -6.56 -14.17
CA LEU A 198 -4.09 -5.40 -13.45
C LEU A 198 -5.15 -4.36 -13.09
N ARG A 199 -6.44 -4.72 -13.11
CA ARG A 199 -7.51 -3.84 -12.61
C ARG A 199 -7.29 -3.52 -11.14
N ALA A 200 -7.53 -2.28 -10.75
CA ALA A 200 -7.45 -1.85 -9.35
C ALA A 200 -8.41 -2.67 -8.48
N GLN A 201 -7.94 -3.12 -7.32
CA GLN A 201 -8.72 -3.97 -6.42
C GLN A 201 -9.01 -3.24 -5.12
N TYR A 202 -10.23 -3.40 -4.62
CA TYR A 202 -10.63 -2.98 -3.30
C TYR A 202 -11.82 -3.83 -2.82
N LEU A 203 -12.24 -3.65 -1.59
CA LEU A 203 -13.28 -4.45 -0.95
C LEU A 203 -14.39 -3.53 -0.43
N ILE A 204 -15.65 -3.95 -0.56
CA ILE A 204 -16.76 -3.34 0.16
C ILE A 204 -17.29 -4.37 1.17
N VAL A 205 -17.33 -3.98 2.45
CA VAL A 205 -18.00 -4.74 3.51
C VAL A 205 -19.27 -4.00 3.90
N THR A 206 -20.39 -4.71 3.94
CA THR A 206 -21.67 -4.18 4.45
C THR A 206 -21.96 -4.81 5.80
N ILE A 207 -22.20 -3.96 6.81
CA ILE A 207 -22.57 -4.37 8.16
C ILE A 207 -23.89 -3.70 8.53
N ASP A 208 -24.84 -4.47 9.01
CA ASP A 208 -26.13 -3.98 9.50
C ASP A 208 -26.41 -4.48 10.92
N ASP A 209 -27.66 -4.41 11.36
CA ASP A 209 -28.03 -4.77 12.72
C ASP A 209 -27.97 -6.30 12.96
N ASP A 210 -27.90 -7.11 11.90
CA ASP A 210 -27.76 -8.58 11.95
C ASP A 210 -26.31 -9.06 11.74
N GLY A 211 -25.33 -8.13 11.59
CA GLY A 211 -23.90 -8.44 11.42
C GLY A 211 -23.37 -8.14 10.02
N VAL A 212 -22.41 -8.95 9.53
CA VAL A 212 -21.81 -8.80 8.20
C VAL A 212 -22.78 -9.31 7.14
N SER A 213 -23.49 -8.40 6.46
CA SER A 213 -24.55 -8.74 5.48
C SER A 213 -24.06 -8.74 4.03
N GLY A 214 -22.81 -8.31 3.77
CA GLY A 214 -22.24 -8.35 2.41
C GLY A 214 -20.72 -8.19 2.38
N ILE A 215 -20.09 -8.93 1.48
CA ILE A 215 -18.65 -8.84 1.19
C ILE A 215 -18.54 -8.83 -0.35
N ASP A 216 -18.07 -7.71 -0.93
CA ASP A 216 -17.97 -7.52 -2.38
C ASP A 216 -16.51 -7.15 -2.77
N PHE A 217 -15.83 -8.09 -3.41
CA PHE A 217 -14.48 -7.88 -3.98
C PHE A 217 -14.57 -7.19 -5.34
N ARG A 218 -14.17 -5.95 -5.39
CA ARG A 218 -14.26 -5.09 -6.56
C ARG A 218 -12.98 -5.12 -7.40
N LYS A 219 -13.16 -5.07 -8.73
CA LYS A 219 -12.08 -4.89 -9.70
C LYS A 219 -12.46 -3.76 -10.66
N VAL A 220 -11.74 -2.65 -10.59
CA VAL A 220 -12.02 -1.43 -11.33
C VAL A 220 -11.00 -1.25 -12.45
N ALA A 221 -11.48 -1.11 -13.68
CA ALA A 221 -10.63 -0.79 -14.82
C ALA A 221 -10.20 0.69 -14.76
N TYR A 222 -8.96 0.96 -15.14
CA TYR A 222 -8.43 2.30 -15.27
C TYR A 222 -7.48 2.40 -16.49
N SER A 223 -7.12 3.60 -16.92
CA SER A 223 -6.26 3.82 -18.08
C SER A 223 -4.78 3.63 -17.73
N HIS A 224 -4.19 2.50 -18.09
CA HIS A 224 -2.75 2.27 -17.97
C HIS A 224 -1.92 3.24 -18.82
N PRO A 225 -2.32 3.58 -20.08
CA PRO A 225 -1.61 4.60 -20.88
C PRO A 225 -1.56 5.97 -20.19
N ASP A 226 -2.66 6.41 -19.54
CA ASP A 226 -2.69 7.68 -18.84
C ASP A 226 -1.78 7.66 -17.60
N GLU A 227 -1.75 6.55 -16.86
CA GLU A 227 -0.84 6.40 -15.72
C GLU A 227 0.63 6.41 -16.17
N LEU A 228 0.98 5.73 -17.25
CA LEU A 228 2.32 5.75 -17.82
C LEU A 228 2.72 7.12 -18.36
N LEU A 229 1.79 7.85 -18.96
CA LEU A 229 2.02 9.23 -19.39
C LEU A 229 2.27 10.16 -18.17
N ARG A 230 1.51 9.99 -17.09
CA ARG A 230 1.75 10.70 -15.83
C ARG A 230 3.14 10.40 -15.27
N ALA A 231 3.51 9.12 -15.22
CA ALA A 231 4.81 8.67 -14.74
C ALA A 231 5.96 9.26 -15.54
N ALA A 232 5.83 9.29 -16.88
CA ALA A 232 6.81 9.91 -17.77
C ALA A 232 6.94 11.43 -17.54
N ASN A 233 5.81 12.14 -17.42
CA ASN A 233 5.79 13.58 -17.18
C ASN A 233 6.35 13.95 -15.79
N ALA A 234 6.17 13.09 -14.80
CA ALA A 234 6.67 13.25 -13.46
C ALA A 234 8.17 12.90 -13.31
N ASN A 235 8.80 12.37 -14.37
CA ASN A 235 10.21 11.93 -14.36
C ASN A 235 10.53 11.02 -13.17
N ILE A 236 9.67 10.01 -12.91
CA ILE A 236 9.91 9.10 -11.79
C ILE A 236 11.20 8.30 -12.00
N PRO A 237 11.97 8.00 -10.93
CA PRO A 237 13.12 7.12 -11.05
C PRO A 237 12.67 5.69 -11.42
N TYR A 238 13.52 4.97 -12.15
CA TYR A 238 13.24 3.59 -12.62
C TYR A 238 11.95 3.45 -13.43
N ILE A 239 11.63 4.44 -14.25
CA ILE A 239 10.40 4.43 -15.06
C ILE A 239 10.23 3.17 -15.90
N GLU A 240 11.34 2.59 -16.41
CA GLU A 240 11.31 1.35 -17.17
C GLU A 240 10.84 0.13 -16.35
N LEU A 241 11.07 0.12 -15.03
CA LEU A 241 10.54 -0.93 -14.15
C LEU A 241 9.06 -0.74 -13.88
N TYR A 242 8.63 0.51 -13.67
CA TYR A 242 7.23 0.84 -13.48
C TYR A 242 6.41 0.53 -14.74
N GLN A 243 6.92 0.92 -15.92
CA GLN A 243 6.30 0.58 -17.19
C GLN A 243 6.13 -0.94 -17.34
N ARG A 244 7.20 -1.70 -17.09
CA ARG A 244 7.16 -3.16 -17.19
C ARG A 244 6.15 -3.78 -16.22
N GLN A 245 6.07 -3.27 -14.98
CA GLN A 245 5.07 -3.68 -14.02
C GLN A 245 3.65 -3.41 -14.52
N MET A 246 3.38 -2.23 -15.11
CA MET A 246 2.08 -1.86 -15.66
C MET A 246 1.70 -2.64 -16.92
N GLU A 247 2.66 -3.22 -17.63
CA GLU A 247 2.43 -4.02 -18.84
C GLU A 247 2.27 -5.53 -18.52
N THR A 248 2.99 -6.03 -17.50
CA THR A 248 3.15 -7.48 -17.26
C THR A 248 2.68 -7.96 -15.89
N GLY A 249 2.51 -7.04 -14.92
CA GLY A 249 2.29 -7.38 -13.52
C GLY A 249 3.56 -7.89 -12.80
N GLU A 250 4.74 -7.85 -13.43
CA GLU A 250 5.99 -8.27 -12.81
C GLU A 250 6.56 -7.20 -11.89
N VAL A 251 6.95 -7.60 -10.67
CA VAL A 251 7.57 -6.75 -9.66
C VAL A 251 9.05 -7.05 -9.56
N HIS A 252 9.90 -6.02 -9.67
CA HIS A 252 11.36 -6.17 -9.74
C HIS A 252 12.11 -5.73 -8.46
N THR A 253 11.43 -5.52 -7.35
CA THR A 253 12.01 -5.03 -6.07
C THR A 253 13.16 -5.90 -5.55
N HIS A 254 13.19 -7.18 -5.92
CA HIS A 254 14.22 -8.14 -5.53
C HIS A 254 15.09 -8.66 -6.70
N ASP A 255 14.98 -8.09 -7.88
CA ASP A 255 15.86 -8.39 -9.02
C ASP A 255 17.20 -7.64 -8.85
N TYR A 256 18.04 -8.15 -7.96
CA TYR A 256 19.31 -7.48 -7.61
C TYR A 256 20.25 -7.23 -8.80
N PRO A 257 20.42 -8.16 -9.76
CA PRO A 257 21.24 -7.90 -10.95
C PRO A 257 20.70 -6.78 -11.83
N LEU A 258 19.39 -6.71 -12.03
CA LEU A 258 18.76 -5.64 -12.80
C LEU A 258 18.86 -4.30 -12.07
N LEU A 259 18.54 -4.26 -10.78
CA LEU A 259 18.64 -3.06 -9.97
C LEU A 259 20.07 -2.53 -9.88
N ALA A 260 21.08 -3.41 -9.76
CA ALA A 260 22.48 -3.00 -9.75
C ALA A 260 22.87 -2.30 -11.06
N ARG A 261 22.47 -2.86 -12.22
CA ARG A 261 22.73 -2.23 -13.53
C ARG A 261 22.04 -0.87 -13.67
N LEU A 262 20.80 -0.73 -13.19
CA LEU A 262 20.06 0.53 -13.27
C LEU A 262 20.64 1.58 -12.32
N ASN A 263 21.01 1.18 -11.11
CA ASN A 263 21.67 2.05 -10.13
C ASN A 263 22.99 2.62 -10.70
N ASP A 264 23.79 1.80 -11.38
CA ASP A 264 25.03 2.21 -12.04
C ASP A 264 24.74 3.11 -13.25
N LYS A 265 23.82 2.68 -14.14
CA LYS A 265 23.43 3.43 -15.35
C LYS A 265 23.01 4.87 -15.07
N TYR A 266 22.24 5.07 -14.00
CA TYR A 266 21.68 6.38 -13.64
C TYR A 266 22.47 7.10 -12.54
N GLY A 267 23.47 6.47 -11.94
CA GLY A 267 24.25 7.05 -10.84
C GLY A 267 23.50 7.13 -9.51
N TYR A 268 22.44 6.36 -9.34
CA TYR A 268 21.54 6.44 -8.18
C TYR A 268 22.19 6.11 -6.83
N LEU A 269 23.21 5.22 -6.83
CA LEU A 269 23.97 4.96 -5.60
C LEU A 269 24.75 6.20 -5.13
N ARG A 270 25.28 6.99 -6.05
CA ARG A 270 26.00 8.24 -5.71
C ARG A 270 25.00 9.27 -5.18
N GLU A 271 23.88 9.48 -5.87
CA GLU A 271 22.84 10.41 -5.43
C GLU A 271 22.30 10.05 -4.04
N ALA A 272 22.03 8.76 -3.77
CA ALA A 272 21.55 8.29 -2.47
C ALA A 272 22.59 8.54 -1.35
N LYS A 273 23.89 8.31 -1.61
CA LYS A 273 24.96 8.60 -0.64
C LYS A 273 25.12 10.09 -0.35
N GLU A 274 25.01 10.93 -1.37
CA GLU A 274 25.05 12.38 -1.22
C GLU A 274 23.84 12.87 -0.38
N TYR A 275 22.68 12.32 -0.63
CA TYR A 275 21.46 12.61 0.13
C TYR A 275 21.59 12.19 1.61
N GLU A 276 22.04 10.96 1.87
CA GLU A 276 22.33 10.46 3.23
C GLU A 276 23.31 11.39 3.98
N ALA A 277 24.40 11.79 3.31
CA ALA A 277 25.39 12.67 3.91
C ALA A 277 24.84 14.06 4.27
N GLN A 278 23.95 14.63 3.45
CA GLN A 278 23.30 15.91 3.72
C GLN A 278 22.38 15.82 4.96
N HIS A 279 21.61 14.74 5.09
CA HIS A 279 20.70 14.55 6.23
C HIS A 279 21.43 14.23 7.53
N ALA A 280 22.55 13.50 7.47
CA ALA A 280 23.40 13.24 8.63
C ALA A 280 24.05 14.51 9.22
N ILE A 281 24.27 15.55 8.40
CA ILE A 281 24.82 16.84 8.84
C ILE A 281 23.74 17.64 9.60
N HIS A 282 22.50 17.63 9.11
CA HIS A 282 21.39 18.35 9.75
C HIS A 282 21.05 17.79 11.14
N GLU A 283 21.07 16.47 11.33
CA GLU A 283 20.85 15.87 12.68
C GLU A 283 21.91 16.30 13.71
N LYS A 284 23.13 16.65 13.27
CA LYS A 284 24.22 17.15 14.18
C LYS A 284 24.13 18.64 14.47
N SER A 285 23.37 19.40 13.69
CA SER A 285 23.17 20.84 13.89
C SER A 285 21.98 21.20 14.79
N ASP A 286 21.11 20.22 15.07
CA ASP A 286 19.93 20.39 15.94
C ASP A 286 20.24 20.05 17.42
N PHE A 287 21.52 19.86 17.77
CA PHE A 287 22.08 19.71 19.12
C PHE A 287 23.06 20.87 19.36
#